data_705c763bd481f69c3d39ab5a0c347684
#
_entry.id   705c763bd481f69c3d39ab5a0c347684
#
_cell.length_a   1.000
_cell.length_b   1.000
_cell.length_c   1.000
_cell.angle_alpha   90.00
_cell.angle_beta   90.00
_cell.angle_gamma   90.00
#
_symmetry.space_group_name_H-M   'P 1'
#
loop_
_entity.id
_entity.type
_entity.pdbx_description
1 polymer ?
#
loop_
_entity_poly.entity_id
_entity_poly.type
_entity_poly.pdbx_seq_one_letter_code
_entity_poly.pdbx_strand_id
1 'polypeptide(L)'
;MIKAAYKTKQQELILSYLTQNKGVHFTAEDLRIYFEHKNITLGIATIYRQLEKFVAEGLVQKYIIDEHSAACFEYTGEELKDEAEKHFHLKCQKCGELFHVKCEELSEITEHLKNEHGFEVNPFRTVFYGICEGCKTSGKEK
;
A
#
# COMPACT_ATOMS: atom_id res chain seq x y z
N MET A 1 -10.05 15.91 -25.40
CA MET A 1 -10.22 15.56 -25.13
C MET A 1 -10.65 15.08 -24.52
N ILE A 2 -10.81 14.92 -24.35
CA ILE A 2 -11.06 14.51 -23.72
C ILE A 2 -11.38 13.34 -23.42
N LYS A 3 -11.07 12.47 -23.65
CA LYS A 3 -11.25 11.28 -23.33
C LYS A 3 -11.14 11.10 -21.96
N ALA A 4 -10.73 11.97 -21.21
CA ALA A 4 -10.61 11.87 -19.80
C ALA A 4 -11.95 11.60 -19.14
N ALA A 5 -12.97 12.00 -19.80
CA ALA A 5 -14.28 11.83 -19.19
C ALA A 5 -14.80 10.41 -19.25
N TYR A 6 -14.18 9.58 -20.04
CA TYR A 6 -14.68 8.23 -20.19
C TYR A 6 -14.19 7.32 -19.07
N LYS A 7 -15.11 6.76 -18.31
CA LYS A 7 -14.77 5.82 -17.28
C LYS A 7 -15.53 4.55 -17.49
N THR A 8 -14.83 3.44 -17.40
CA THR A 8 -15.51 2.16 -17.51
C THR A 8 -16.24 1.90 -16.22
N LYS A 9 -17.18 0.98 -16.28
CA LYS A 9 -17.87 0.59 -15.09
C LYS A 9 -16.94 -0.02 -14.08
N GLN A 10 -15.94 -0.75 -14.55
CA GLN A 10 -14.98 -1.34 -13.65
C GLN A 10 -14.18 -0.28 -12.93
N GLN A 11 -13.81 0.76 -13.63
CA GLN A 11 -13.07 1.83 -13.01
C GLN A 11 -13.88 2.51 -11.93
N GLU A 12 -15.17 2.71 -12.18
CA GLU A 12 -16.03 3.34 -11.19
C GLU A 12 -16.21 2.49 -9.97
N LEU A 13 -16.30 1.17 -10.17
CA LEU A 13 -16.44 0.26 -9.04
C LEU A 13 -15.21 0.33 -8.14
N ILE A 14 -14.04 0.30 -8.75
CA ILE A 14 -12.82 0.33 -7.97
C ILE A 14 -12.68 1.67 -7.27
N LEU A 15 -12.98 2.75 -7.95
CA LEU A 15 -12.85 4.07 -7.35
C LEU A 15 -13.81 4.21 -6.18
N SER A 16 -15.00 3.65 -6.29
CA SER A 16 -15.95 3.70 -5.19
C SER A 16 -15.40 2.97 -3.96
N TYR A 17 -14.77 1.82 -4.16
CA TYR A 17 -14.15 1.12 -3.06
C TYR A 17 -13.06 1.97 -2.43
N LEU A 18 -12.24 2.58 -3.26
CA LEU A 18 -11.12 3.36 -2.78
C LEU A 18 -11.56 4.53 -1.93
N THR A 19 -12.56 5.26 -2.40
CA THR A 19 -13.00 6.45 -1.67
C THR A 19 -13.62 6.08 -0.34
N GLN A 20 -14.22 4.91 -0.25
CA GLN A 20 -14.80 4.47 1.01
C GLN A 20 -13.79 3.89 1.96
N ASN A 21 -12.60 3.58 1.48
CA ASN A 21 -11.56 2.97 2.28
C ASN A 21 -10.28 3.79 2.27
N LYS A 22 -10.42 5.10 2.31
CA LYS A 22 -9.26 5.97 2.29
C LYS A 22 -8.35 5.68 3.46
N GLY A 23 -7.07 5.54 3.18
CA GLY A 23 -6.11 5.27 4.23
C GLY A 23 -5.92 3.81 4.56
N VAL A 24 -6.72 2.94 3.97
CA VAL A 24 -6.60 1.52 4.23
C VAL A 24 -5.66 0.91 3.21
N HIS A 25 -4.74 0.09 3.67
CA HIS A 25 -3.80 -0.58 2.78
C HIS A 25 -4.40 -1.88 2.26
N PHE A 26 -4.17 -2.18 1.02
CA PHE A 26 -4.73 -3.37 0.41
C PHE A 26 -3.86 -3.83 -0.75
N THR A 27 -4.03 -5.08 -1.16
CA THR A 27 -3.39 -5.59 -2.36
C THR A 27 -4.43 -5.72 -3.44
N ALA A 28 -3.98 -5.96 -4.68
CA ALA A 28 -4.92 -6.17 -5.76
C ALA A 28 -5.79 -7.41 -5.51
N GLU A 29 -5.20 -8.42 -4.87
CA GLU A 29 -5.96 -9.63 -4.57
C GLU A 29 -7.05 -9.35 -3.55
N ASP A 30 -6.78 -8.46 -2.59
CA ASP A 30 -7.80 -8.07 -1.63
C ASP A 30 -9.00 -7.47 -2.35
N LEU A 31 -8.76 -6.65 -3.36
CA LEU A 31 -9.81 -6.06 -4.13
C LEU A 31 -10.59 -7.12 -4.91
N ARG A 32 -9.88 -8.06 -5.49
CA ARG A 32 -10.53 -9.10 -6.26
C ARG A 32 -11.49 -9.89 -5.37
N ILE A 33 -11.03 -10.23 -4.17
CA ILE A 33 -11.86 -11.00 -3.24
C ILE A 33 -13.05 -10.17 -2.77
N TYR A 34 -12.82 -8.89 -2.50
CA TYR A 34 -13.88 -8.01 -2.05
C TYR A 34 -15.03 -7.99 -3.06
N PHE A 35 -14.68 -7.83 -4.35
CA PHE A 35 -15.72 -7.76 -5.37
C PHE A 35 -16.34 -9.11 -5.62
N GLU A 36 -15.57 -10.18 -5.45
CA GLU A 36 -16.12 -11.50 -5.63
C GLU A 36 -17.21 -11.77 -4.61
N HIS A 37 -17.04 -11.28 -3.39
CA HIS A 37 -18.05 -11.44 -2.36
C HIS A 37 -19.31 -10.65 -2.68
N LYS A 38 -19.22 -9.71 -3.59
CA LYS A 38 -20.38 -8.95 -4.02
C LYS A 38 -20.90 -9.44 -5.35
N ASN A 39 -20.47 -10.63 -5.75
CA ASN A 39 -20.88 -11.24 -7.02
C ASN A 39 -20.45 -10.42 -8.23
N ILE A 40 -19.35 -9.74 -8.11
CA ILE A 40 -18.77 -8.99 -9.20
C ILE A 40 -17.44 -9.62 -9.53
N THR A 41 -17.27 -10.05 -10.77
CA THR A 41 -16.04 -10.68 -11.19
C THR A 41 -15.15 -9.68 -11.89
N LEU A 42 -14.02 -9.37 -11.27
CA LEU A 42 -13.03 -8.53 -11.88
C LEU A 42 -11.73 -9.31 -11.94
N GLY A 43 -11.12 -9.34 -13.12
CA GLY A 43 -9.87 -10.04 -13.27
C GLY A 43 -8.75 -9.30 -12.59
N ILE A 44 -7.75 -10.04 -12.12
CA ILE A 44 -6.65 -9.43 -11.42
C ILE A 44 -5.88 -8.47 -12.34
N ALA A 45 -5.76 -8.78 -13.61
CA ALA A 45 -5.07 -7.90 -14.54
C ALA A 45 -5.81 -6.59 -14.70
N THR A 46 -7.13 -6.64 -14.72
CA THR A 46 -7.92 -5.42 -14.82
C THR A 46 -7.73 -4.56 -13.59
N ILE A 47 -7.71 -5.19 -12.42
CA ILE A 47 -7.53 -4.46 -11.18
C ILE A 47 -6.18 -3.79 -11.15
N TYR A 48 -5.12 -4.52 -11.51
CA TYR A 48 -3.78 -3.92 -11.54
C TYR A 48 -3.73 -2.75 -12.51
N ARG A 49 -4.34 -2.90 -13.67
CA ARG A 49 -4.30 -1.83 -14.67
C ARG A 49 -4.96 -0.57 -14.13
N GLN A 50 -6.09 -0.72 -13.45
CA GLN A 50 -6.76 0.44 -12.91
C GLN A 50 -5.99 1.05 -11.75
N LEU A 51 -5.42 0.21 -10.89
CA LEU A 51 -4.64 0.74 -9.78
C LEU A 51 -3.41 1.49 -10.27
N GLU A 52 -2.72 0.95 -11.29
CA GLU A 52 -1.56 1.64 -11.81
C GLU A 52 -1.96 2.99 -12.43
N LYS A 53 -3.14 3.06 -13.02
CA LYS A 53 -3.60 4.30 -13.55
C LYS A 53 -3.82 5.32 -12.45
N PHE A 54 -4.43 4.90 -11.34
CA PHE A 54 -4.63 5.81 -10.23
C PHE A 54 -3.31 6.19 -9.57
N VAL A 55 -2.34 5.30 -9.57
CA VAL A 55 -1.01 5.65 -9.07
C VAL A 55 -0.40 6.74 -9.93
N ALA A 56 -0.53 6.61 -11.25
CA ALA A 56 0.02 7.61 -12.15
C ALA A 56 -0.67 8.97 -11.95
N GLU A 57 -1.92 8.95 -11.55
CA GLU A 57 -2.65 10.18 -11.32
C GLU A 57 -2.40 10.78 -9.94
N GLY A 58 -1.68 10.07 -9.10
CA GLY A 58 -1.36 10.59 -7.78
C GLY A 58 -2.42 10.35 -6.73
N LEU A 59 -3.43 9.55 -7.05
CA LEU A 59 -4.50 9.29 -6.10
C LEU A 59 -4.23 8.09 -5.21
N VAL A 60 -3.39 7.18 -5.68
CA VAL A 60 -3.08 5.95 -4.95
C VAL A 60 -1.58 5.86 -4.78
N GLN A 61 -1.16 5.47 -3.57
CA GLN A 61 0.25 5.26 -3.30
C GLN A 61 0.53 3.76 -3.39
N LYS A 62 1.65 3.42 -3.98
CA LYS A 62 2.04 2.03 -4.16
C LYS A 62 3.29 1.77 -3.35
N TYR A 63 3.22 0.76 -2.50
CA TYR A 63 4.36 0.38 -1.68
C TYR A 63 4.91 -0.95 -2.16
N ILE A 64 6.19 -0.99 -2.42
CA ILE A 64 6.87 -2.21 -2.85
C ILE A 64 7.44 -2.89 -1.63
N ILE A 65 6.97 -4.10 -1.35
CA ILE A 65 7.42 -4.83 -0.18
C ILE A 65 8.70 -5.60 -0.49
N ASP A 66 8.60 -6.54 -1.41
CA ASP A 66 9.78 -7.26 -1.89
C ASP A 66 9.37 -7.94 -3.18
N GLU A 67 10.30 -8.63 -3.80
CA GLU A 67 9.99 -9.18 -5.11
C GLU A 67 9.09 -10.40 -5.05
N HIS A 68 8.88 -10.95 -3.85
CA HIS A 68 8.03 -12.12 -3.73
C HIS A 68 6.65 -11.80 -3.19
N SER A 69 6.41 -10.56 -2.81
CA SER A 69 5.14 -10.17 -2.22
C SER A 69 4.41 -9.22 -3.16
N ALA A 70 3.09 -9.27 -3.10
CA ALA A 70 2.30 -8.36 -3.89
C ALA A 70 2.47 -6.94 -3.37
N ALA A 71 2.36 -5.97 -4.26
CA ALA A 71 2.46 -4.58 -3.85
C ALA A 71 1.28 -4.21 -2.99
N CYS A 72 1.51 -3.28 -2.08
CA CYS A 72 0.48 -2.76 -1.20
C CYS A 72 0.06 -1.40 -1.72
N PHE A 73 -1.22 -1.13 -1.71
CA PHE A 73 -1.75 0.13 -2.23
C PHE A 73 -2.54 0.85 -1.15
N GLU A 74 -2.58 2.16 -1.26
CA GLU A 74 -3.35 2.98 -0.34
C GLU A 74 -3.94 4.16 -1.10
N TYR A 75 -5.23 4.37 -0.96
CA TYR A 75 -5.87 5.52 -1.62
C TYR A 75 -5.73 6.73 -0.70
N THR A 76 -5.06 7.74 -1.17
CA THR A 76 -4.86 8.95 -0.39
C THR A 76 -5.64 10.13 -0.93
N GLY A 77 -6.14 10.02 -2.15
CA GLY A 77 -6.79 11.14 -2.77
C GLY A 77 -5.79 12.22 -3.09
N GLU A 78 -6.27 13.41 -3.31
CA GLU A 78 -5.39 14.48 -3.67
C GLU A 78 -4.82 15.22 -2.49
N GLU A 79 -5.40 15.00 -1.34
CA GLU A 79 -5.04 15.80 -0.20
C GLU A 79 -3.72 15.50 0.42
N LEU A 80 -3.25 14.32 0.24
CA LEU A 80 -2.07 13.89 0.97
C LEU A 80 -0.78 13.91 0.20
N LYS A 81 -0.79 14.63 -0.90
CA LYS A 81 0.40 14.66 -1.67
C LYS A 81 1.58 15.17 -0.90
N ASP A 82 1.42 16.24 -0.19
CA ASP A 82 2.52 16.84 0.51
C ASP A 82 2.65 16.35 1.91
N GLU A 83 1.55 15.89 2.44
CA GLU A 83 1.55 15.47 3.80
C GLU A 83 1.65 14.01 3.92
N ALA A 84 2.18 13.35 2.95
CA ALA A 84 2.27 11.92 3.00
C ALA A 84 2.89 11.56 4.31
N GLU A 85 2.08 11.10 5.22
CA GLU A 85 2.61 10.68 6.45
C GLU A 85 3.48 9.53 6.16
N LYS A 86 4.64 9.54 6.75
CA LYS A 86 5.57 8.48 6.47
C LYS A 86 5.16 7.24 7.20
N HIS A 87 4.65 6.30 6.45
CA HIS A 87 4.30 5.01 6.99
C HIS A 87 5.46 4.09 6.74
N PHE A 88 5.71 3.21 7.67
CA PHE A 88 6.74 2.20 7.49
C PHE A 88 6.10 0.84 7.62
N HIS A 89 6.66 -0.12 6.94
CA HIS A 89 6.12 -1.47 6.95
C HIS A 89 7.04 -2.38 7.74
N LEU A 90 6.44 -3.23 8.55
CA LEU A 90 7.19 -4.25 9.26
C LEU A 90 6.64 -5.59 8.80
N LYS A 91 7.51 -6.50 8.42
CA LYS A 91 7.06 -7.79 7.94
C LYS A 91 7.65 -8.89 8.80
N CYS A 92 6.78 -9.77 9.31
CA CYS A 92 7.24 -10.89 10.11
C CYS A 92 7.75 -11.98 9.19
N GLN A 93 8.94 -12.46 9.48
CA GLN A 93 9.54 -13.48 8.65
C GLN A 93 8.98 -14.88 8.93
N LYS A 94 8.27 -15.03 10.03
CA LYS A 94 7.67 -16.31 10.33
C LYS A 94 6.26 -16.47 9.81
N CYS A 95 5.37 -15.56 10.15
CA CYS A 95 3.99 -15.71 9.73
C CYS A 95 3.68 -14.90 8.47
N GLY A 96 4.58 -14.02 8.06
CA GLY A 96 4.37 -13.26 6.84
C GLY A 96 3.45 -12.07 6.98
N GLU A 97 3.00 -11.80 8.20
CA GLU A 97 2.08 -10.70 8.38
C GLU A 97 2.77 -9.36 8.17
N LEU A 98 2.05 -8.43 7.56
CA LEU A 98 2.59 -7.12 7.28
C LEU A 98 1.92 -6.10 8.18
N PHE A 99 2.72 -5.33 8.88
CA PHE A 99 2.22 -4.30 9.78
C PHE A 99 2.54 -2.93 9.24
N HIS A 100 1.66 -1.98 9.47
CA HIS A 100 1.85 -0.61 9.04
C HIS A 100 2.05 0.24 10.28
N VAL A 101 3.12 0.99 10.30
CA VAL A 101 3.52 1.72 11.50
C VAL A 101 3.76 3.18 11.19
N LYS A 102 3.24 4.04 12.05
CA LYS A 102 3.57 5.44 12.03
C LYS A 102 4.38 5.68 13.27
N CYS A 103 5.62 6.02 13.10
CA CYS A 103 6.53 6.13 14.22
C CYS A 103 7.38 7.37 14.04
N GLU A 104 7.33 8.26 15.01
CA GLU A 104 8.07 9.49 14.89
C GLU A 104 9.55 9.27 14.92
N GLU A 105 9.99 8.30 15.70
CA GLU A 105 11.41 8.01 15.77
C GLU A 105 11.94 7.53 14.43
N LEU A 106 11.16 6.74 13.71
CA LEU A 106 11.61 6.32 12.39
C LEU A 106 11.68 7.49 11.43
N SER A 107 10.74 8.43 11.56
CA SER A 107 10.79 9.62 10.74
C SER A 107 12.03 10.44 11.08
N GLU A 108 12.40 10.51 12.34
CA GLU A 108 13.58 11.22 12.72
C GLU A 108 14.84 10.57 12.16
N ILE A 109 14.84 9.25 12.09
CA ILE A 109 15.98 8.56 11.52
C ILE A 109 16.12 8.88 10.04
N THR A 110 15.01 8.92 9.31
CA THR A 110 15.09 9.26 7.89
C THR A 110 15.55 10.70 7.70
N GLU A 111 15.14 11.60 8.59
CA GLU A 111 15.63 12.96 8.53
C GLU A 111 17.12 13.02 8.81
N HIS A 112 17.56 12.25 9.78
CA HIS A 112 18.97 12.19 10.10
C HIS A 112 19.80 11.72 8.91
N LEU A 113 19.32 10.67 8.23
CA LEU A 113 20.02 10.16 7.08
C LEU A 113 20.12 11.20 5.98
N LYS A 114 19.08 12.00 5.83
CA LYS A 114 19.08 13.02 4.81
C LYS A 114 20.03 14.14 5.17
N ASN A 115 19.95 14.62 6.40
CA ASN A 115 20.73 15.79 6.80
C ASN A 115 22.18 15.50 7.06
N GLU A 116 22.46 14.36 7.66
CA GLU A 116 23.84 14.06 8.05
C GLU A 116 24.57 13.19 7.04
N HIS A 117 23.87 12.44 6.26
CA HIS A 117 24.51 11.53 5.34
C HIS A 117 24.12 11.75 3.88
N GLY A 118 23.31 12.76 3.62
CA GLY A 118 22.93 13.07 2.25
C GLY A 118 22.16 11.98 1.55
N PHE A 119 21.41 11.18 2.32
CA PHE A 119 20.72 10.02 1.77
C PHE A 119 19.22 10.15 1.99
N GLU A 120 18.46 10.14 0.91
CA GLU A 120 17.03 10.28 1.00
C GLU A 120 16.36 8.93 0.95
N VAL A 121 15.70 8.56 2.02
CA VAL A 121 15.01 7.27 2.11
C VAL A 121 13.71 7.31 1.33
N ASN A 122 13.43 6.25 0.60
CA ASN A 122 12.17 6.13 -0.13
C ASN A 122 11.21 5.38 0.76
N PRO A 123 10.24 6.05 1.38
CA PRO A 123 9.35 5.37 2.33
C PRO A 123 8.44 4.35 1.66
N PHE A 124 8.26 4.45 0.35
CA PHE A 124 7.39 3.50 -0.34
C PHE A 124 8.07 2.18 -0.60
N ARG A 125 9.36 2.09 -0.31
CA ARG A 125 10.10 0.86 -0.50
C ARG A 125 10.90 0.47 0.72
N THR A 126 10.49 0.95 1.89
CA THR A 126 11.20 0.68 3.13
C THR A 126 10.42 -0.33 3.95
N VAL A 127 11.03 -1.47 4.21
CA VAL A 127 10.41 -2.54 4.96
C VAL A 127 11.41 -3.09 5.96
N PHE A 128 10.97 -3.23 7.20
CA PHE A 128 11.81 -3.87 8.22
C PHE A 128 11.33 -5.30 8.41
N TYR A 129 12.26 -6.22 8.42
CA TYR A 129 11.94 -7.62 8.59
C TYR A 129 12.32 -8.06 9.99
N GLY A 130 11.48 -8.87 10.59
CA GLY A 130 11.74 -9.37 11.94
C GLY A 130 10.72 -10.40 12.33
N ILE A 131 10.51 -10.53 13.61
CA ILE A 131 9.57 -11.51 14.16
C ILE A 131 8.52 -10.76 14.96
N CYS A 132 7.26 -10.96 14.64
CA CYS A 132 6.20 -10.23 15.33
C CYS A 132 5.99 -10.79 16.73
N GLU A 133 5.29 -10.03 17.52
CA GLU A 133 5.06 -10.39 18.91
C GLU A 133 4.33 -11.70 19.03
N GLY A 134 3.33 -11.93 18.17
CA GLY A 134 2.61 -13.17 18.23
C GLY A 134 3.47 -14.39 18.00
N CYS A 135 4.41 -14.29 17.07
CA CYS A 135 5.29 -15.41 16.79
C CYS A 135 6.31 -15.61 17.90
N LYS A 136 6.72 -14.52 18.53
CA LYS A 136 7.69 -14.64 19.62
C LYS A 136 7.05 -15.25 20.85
N THR A 137 5.89 -14.76 21.22
CA THR A 137 5.27 -15.20 22.45
C THR A 137 4.65 -16.57 22.32
N SER A 138 4.25 -16.96 21.11
CA SER A 138 3.64 -18.27 20.96
C SER A 138 4.65 -19.40 21.04
N GLY A 139 5.91 -19.07 20.89
CA GLY A 139 6.93 -20.07 20.95
C GLY A 139 6.99 -20.98 19.75
N LYS A 140 6.23 -20.67 18.70
CA LYS A 140 6.24 -21.48 17.57
C LYS A 140 7.47 -21.30 16.84
N GLU A 141 8.14 -22.23 16.69
CA GLU A 141 9.30 -22.11 16.02
C GLU A 141 9.16 -22.44 14.77
N LYS A 142 9.20 -22.47 14.09
CA LYS A 142 9.12 -22.92 12.96
C LYS A 142 9.13 -23.07 12.42
#